data_e10909a1ad14c02f88e53f7161e4cd88
#
_entry.id   e10909a1ad14c02f88e53f7161e4cd88
#
_cell.length_a   1.000
_cell.length_b   1.000
_cell.length_c   1.000
_cell.angle_alpha   90.00
_cell.angle_beta   90.00
_cell.angle_gamma   90.00
#
_symmetry.space_group_name_H-M   'P 1'
#
loop_
_entity.id
_entity.type
_entity.pdbx_description
1 polymer ?
#
loop_
_entity_poly.entity_id
_entity_poly.type
_entity_poly.pdbx_seq_one_letter_code
_entity_poly.pdbx_strand_id
1 'polypeptide(L)'
;HRSDLLILAGRPSMGKTSLATNVAFNVAKAYREGIKEDGSQGTVDGGVVGFFSLEMSSAQLAQRILSEAAEVPSELIRKGDLNEQEFQRYLKAAGDLERCPLYIDDTPALPIAQVAARARRLKRSPKGLDLLIIDYLQLLKGSSKSDN
;
A
#
# COMPACT_ATOMS: atom_id res chain seq x y z
N HIS A 1 12.81 15.67 7.63
CA HIS A 1 11.75 14.85 7.04
C HIS A 1 12.11 13.38 7.08
N ARG A 2 11.24 12.56 7.61
CA ARG A 2 11.51 11.16 7.80
C ARG A 2 10.70 10.29 6.87
N SER A 3 11.34 9.24 6.37
CA SER A 3 10.66 8.20 5.61
C SER A 3 10.99 6.87 6.26
N ASP A 4 9.99 6.05 6.43
CA ASP A 4 10.17 4.73 7.00
C ASP A 4 10.08 3.68 5.90
N LEU A 5 10.88 2.64 6.05
CA LEU A 5 10.90 1.53 5.12
C LEU A 5 10.42 0.28 5.84
N LEU A 6 9.36 -0.33 5.32
CA LEU A 6 8.86 -1.60 5.82
C LEU A 6 8.99 -2.64 4.73
N ILE A 7 9.79 -3.66 4.99
CA ILE A 7 10.01 -4.73 4.04
C ILE A 7 9.42 -6.03 4.61
N LEU A 8 8.52 -6.61 3.84
CA LEU A 8 7.96 -7.91 4.20
C LEU A 8 8.70 -8.99 3.45
N ALA A 9 9.32 -9.88 4.18
CA ALA A 9 10.17 -10.92 3.62
C ALA A 9 9.60 -12.31 3.92
N GLY A 10 10.01 -13.25 3.12
CA GLY A 10 9.65 -14.64 3.32
C GLY A 10 8.59 -15.10 2.35
N ARG A 11 8.05 -16.27 2.62
CA ARG A 11 7.06 -16.86 1.73
C ARG A 11 5.77 -16.06 1.76
N PRO A 12 5.08 -15.94 0.62
CA PRO A 12 3.79 -15.28 0.62
C PRO A 12 2.81 -16.00 1.53
N SER A 13 2.07 -15.22 2.28
CA SER A 13 1.04 -15.77 3.14
C SER A 13 -0.08 -14.75 3.24
N MET A 14 -1.29 -15.24 3.47
CA MET A 14 -2.46 -14.36 3.58
C MET A 14 -2.29 -13.38 4.73
N GLY A 15 -1.78 -13.86 5.87
CA GLY A 15 -1.60 -13.01 7.04
C GLY A 15 -0.60 -11.90 6.82
N LYS A 16 0.48 -12.18 6.11
CA LYS A 16 1.51 -11.18 5.84
C LYS A 16 0.99 -10.08 4.92
N THR A 17 0.30 -10.47 3.86
CA THR A 17 -0.27 -9.49 2.93
C THR A 17 -1.36 -8.68 3.61
N SER A 18 -2.18 -9.32 4.45
CA SER A 18 -3.22 -8.62 5.20
C SER A 18 -2.62 -7.56 6.13
N LEU A 19 -1.53 -7.91 6.81
CA LEU A 19 -0.85 -6.96 7.69
C LEU A 19 -0.33 -5.79 6.88
N ALA A 20 0.31 -6.07 5.74
CA ALA A 20 0.88 -5.02 4.89
C ALA A 20 -0.19 -4.07 4.38
N THR A 21 -1.30 -4.61 3.88
CA THR A 21 -2.37 -3.78 3.33
C THR A 21 -3.07 -2.98 4.42
N ASN A 22 -3.23 -3.56 5.61
CA ASN A 22 -3.83 -2.84 6.72
C ASN A 22 -2.97 -1.65 7.16
N VAL A 23 -1.67 -1.88 7.29
CA VAL A 23 -0.75 -0.80 7.65
C VAL A 23 -0.77 0.28 6.58
N ALA A 24 -0.65 -0.11 5.31
CA ALA A 24 -0.61 0.84 4.19
C ALA A 24 -1.87 1.69 4.16
N PHE A 25 -3.03 1.06 4.23
CA PHE A 25 -4.29 1.78 4.12
C PHE A 25 -4.53 2.68 5.33
N ASN A 26 -4.26 2.19 6.54
CA ASN A 26 -4.48 2.98 7.74
C ASN A 26 -3.57 4.21 7.77
N VAL A 27 -2.31 4.07 7.39
CA VAL A 27 -1.39 5.20 7.35
C VAL A 27 -1.82 6.20 6.28
N ALA A 28 -2.15 5.73 5.08
CA ALA A 28 -2.55 6.61 3.98
C ALA A 28 -3.88 7.29 4.26
N LYS A 29 -4.83 6.56 4.83
CA LYS A 29 -6.15 7.11 5.14
C LYS A 29 -6.08 8.21 6.20
N ALA A 30 -5.13 8.09 7.12
CA ALA A 30 -4.95 9.08 8.19
C ALA A 30 -4.15 10.30 7.73
N TYR A 31 -3.68 10.32 6.50
CA TYR A 31 -2.84 11.40 6.00
C TYR A 31 -3.52 12.75 6.16
N ARG A 32 -2.78 13.68 6.74
CA ARG A 32 -3.23 15.06 6.93
C ARG A 32 -2.03 15.99 6.94
N GLU A 33 -2.14 17.06 6.20
CA GLU A 33 -1.12 18.10 6.20
C GLU A 33 -1.53 19.21 7.16
N GLY A 34 -0.56 19.88 7.72
CA GLY A 34 -0.81 20.98 8.63
C GLY A 34 0.49 21.61 9.11
N ILE A 35 0.39 22.35 10.18
CA ILE A 35 1.56 23.03 10.78
C ILE A 35 2.20 22.07 11.78
N LYS A 36 3.46 21.78 11.53
CA LYS A 36 4.25 20.89 12.41
C LYS A 36 4.69 21.65 13.66
N GLU A 37 5.24 20.90 14.62
CA GLU A 37 5.70 21.49 15.89
C GLU A 37 6.74 22.59 15.68
N ASP A 38 7.55 22.46 14.65
CA ASP A 38 8.59 23.47 14.36
C ASP A 38 8.05 24.65 13.57
N GLY A 39 6.74 24.70 13.33
CA GLY A 39 6.10 25.81 12.62
C GLY A 39 6.06 25.67 11.12
N SER A 40 6.69 24.65 10.55
CA SER A 40 6.70 24.44 9.10
C SER A 40 5.46 23.68 8.66
N GLN A 41 5.12 23.82 7.38
CA GLN A 41 4.05 23.06 6.77
C GLN A 41 4.55 21.65 6.44
N GLY A 42 3.72 20.65 6.67
CA GLY A 42 4.07 19.28 6.34
C GLY A 42 3.06 18.28 6.87
N THR A 43 3.43 17.01 6.84
CA THR A 43 2.57 15.92 7.30
C THR A 43 2.47 15.94 8.82
N VAL A 44 1.26 16.03 9.36
CA VAL A 44 1.03 16.01 10.81
C VAL A 44 0.36 14.73 11.28
N ASP A 45 -0.19 13.93 10.37
CA ASP A 45 -0.82 12.66 10.71
C ASP A 45 -0.73 11.73 9.51
N GLY A 46 -0.63 10.42 9.77
CA GLY A 46 -0.52 9.43 8.71
C GLY A 46 0.67 9.67 7.80
N GLY A 47 0.52 9.31 6.56
CA GLY A 47 1.60 9.53 5.61
C GLY A 47 1.25 9.12 4.19
N VAL A 48 2.12 9.53 3.27
CA VAL A 48 2.07 9.13 1.87
C VAL A 48 2.77 7.77 1.77
N VAL A 49 2.08 6.79 1.21
CA VAL A 49 2.54 5.40 1.18
C VAL A 49 2.81 4.94 -0.24
N GLY A 50 3.98 4.35 -0.45
CA GLY A 50 4.29 3.62 -1.67
C GLY A 50 4.29 2.13 -1.36
N PHE A 51 3.54 1.37 -2.13
CA PHE A 51 3.40 -0.06 -1.93
C PHE A 51 3.85 -0.78 -3.19
N PHE A 52 4.95 -1.50 -3.09
CA PHE A 52 5.45 -2.29 -4.21
C PHE A 52 5.01 -3.73 -4.02
N SER A 53 4.08 -4.15 -4.87
CA SER A 53 3.56 -5.51 -4.85
C SER A 53 4.19 -6.28 -5.99
N LEU A 54 5.06 -7.21 -5.66
CA LEU A 54 5.86 -7.91 -6.65
C LEU A 54 5.19 -9.18 -7.16
N GLU A 55 4.04 -9.50 -6.60
CA GLU A 55 3.32 -10.71 -6.95
C GLU A 55 1.85 -10.47 -7.25
N MET A 56 1.16 -9.72 -6.39
CA MET A 56 -0.26 -9.44 -6.56
C MET A 56 -0.48 -8.20 -7.42
N SER A 57 -1.52 -8.23 -8.25
CA SER A 57 -1.89 -7.06 -9.03
C SER A 57 -2.50 -5.97 -8.13
N SER A 58 -2.50 -4.74 -8.63
CA SER A 58 -3.12 -3.63 -7.91
C SER A 58 -4.61 -3.87 -7.70
N ALA A 59 -5.27 -4.50 -8.67
CA ALA A 59 -6.70 -4.82 -8.54
C ALA A 59 -6.94 -5.81 -7.40
N GLN A 60 -6.09 -6.82 -7.28
CA GLN A 60 -6.19 -7.80 -6.21
C GLN A 60 -5.94 -7.15 -4.85
N LEU A 61 -4.96 -6.26 -4.77
CA LEU A 61 -4.66 -5.55 -3.54
C LEU A 61 -5.81 -4.63 -3.13
N ALA A 62 -6.35 -3.89 -4.10
CA ALA A 62 -7.48 -3.01 -3.84
C ALA A 62 -8.67 -3.80 -3.29
N GLN A 63 -8.97 -4.94 -3.90
CA GLN A 63 -10.05 -5.78 -3.45
C GLN A 63 -9.83 -6.27 -2.03
N ARG A 64 -8.61 -6.66 -1.69
CA ARG A 64 -8.27 -7.09 -0.33
C ARG A 64 -8.44 -5.95 0.66
N ILE A 65 -7.94 -4.77 0.31
CA ILE A 65 -8.08 -3.60 1.18
C ILE A 65 -9.55 -3.29 1.44
N LEU A 66 -10.36 -3.29 0.39
CA LEU A 66 -11.79 -2.99 0.51
C LEU A 66 -12.51 -4.06 1.34
N SER A 67 -12.17 -5.31 1.13
CA SER A 67 -12.76 -6.42 1.89
C SER A 67 -12.48 -6.26 3.38
N GLU A 68 -11.23 -5.97 3.73
CA GLU A 68 -10.84 -5.83 5.13
C GLU A 68 -11.41 -4.58 5.76
N ALA A 69 -11.37 -3.46 5.05
CA ALA A 69 -11.88 -2.20 5.57
C ALA A 69 -13.38 -2.20 5.75
N ALA A 70 -14.11 -2.82 4.83
CA ALA A 70 -15.56 -2.91 4.88
C ALA A 70 -16.05 -4.07 5.75
N GLU A 71 -15.14 -4.96 6.12
CA GLU A 71 -15.48 -6.19 6.87
C GLU A 71 -16.48 -7.04 6.11
N VAL A 72 -16.21 -7.23 4.82
CA VAL A 72 -17.04 -8.02 3.93
C VAL A 72 -16.14 -8.99 3.17
N PRO A 73 -16.50 -10.28 3.10
CA PRO A 73 -15.69 -11.23 2.33
C PRO A 73 -15.51 -10.80 0.88
N SER A 74 -14.31 -10.95 0.36
CA SER A 74 -13.99 -10.58 -1.02
C SER A 74 -14.93 -11.24 -2.02
N GLU A 75 -15.34 -12.46 -1.73
CA GLU A 75 -16.22 -13.20 -2.62
C GLU A 75 -17.57 -12.51 -2.80
N LEU A 76 -18.12 -11.95 -1.73
CA LEU A 76 -19.39 -11.24 -1.81
C LEU A 76 -19.24 -9.95 -2.63
N ILE A 77 -18.10 -9.28 -2.49
CA ILE A 77 -17.83 -8.08 -3.28
C ILE A 77 -17.77 -8.45 -4.75
N ARG A 78 -17.04 -9.51 -5.07
CA ARG A 78 -16.87 -9.95 -6.46
C ARG A 78 -18.18 -10.35 -7.09
N LYS A 79 -19.07 -10.98 -6.32
CA LYS A 79 -20.39 -11.41 -6.82
C LYS A 79 -21.43 -10.30 -6.82
N GLY A 80 -21.13 -9.20 -6.15
CA GLY A 80 -22.11 -8.12 -6.02
C GLY A 80 -23.27 -8.47 -5.12
N ASP A 81 -23.06 -9.35 -4.15
CA ASP A 81 -24.12 -9.90 -3.30
C ASP A 81 -24.07 -9.31 -1.90
N LEU A 82 -24.01 -7.98 -1.82
CA LEU A 82 -23.94 -7.27 -0.54
C LEU A 82 -25.31 -6.82 -0.09
N ASN A 83 -25.60 -6.95 1.21
CA ASN A 83 -26.79 -6.32 1.77
C ASN A 83 -26.54 -4.81 1.88
N GLU A 84 -27.57 -4.05 2.29
CA GLU A 84 -27.48 -2.60 2.32
C GLU A 84 -26.38 -2.09 3.24
N GLN A 85 -26.25 -2.66 4.42
CA GLN A 85 -25.21 -2.23 5.37
C GLN A 85 -23.81 -2.53 4.85
N GLU A 86 -23.65 -3.71 4.29
CA GLU A 86 -22.36 -4.10 3.70
C GLU A 86 -22.00 -3.19 2.54
N PHE A 87 -22.98 -2.87 1.71
CA PHE A 87 -22.77 -1.99 0.57
C PHE A 87 -22.33 -0.60 1.01
N GLN A 88 -22.96 -0.07 2.05
CA GLN A 88 -22.58 1.25 2.58
C GLN A 88 -21.16 1.24 3.12
N ARG A 89 -20.77 0.18 3.83
CA ARG A 89 -19.39 0.07 4.31
C ARG A 89 -18.41 -0.05 3.16
N TYR A 90 -18.79 -0.77 2.12
CA TYR A 90 -17.96 -0.91 0.93
C TYR A 90 -17.78 0.44 0.22
N LEU A 91 -18.84 1.20 0.05
CA LEU A 91 -18.77 2.51 -0.59
C LEU A 91 -17.87 3.47 0.20
N LYS A 92 -17.98 3.43 1.52
CA LYS A 92 -17.12 4.28 2.35
C LYS A 92 -15.67 3.90 2.20
N ALA A 93 -15.36 2.63 2.24
CA ALA A 93 -13.98 2.15 2.08
C ALA A 93 -13.44 2.50 0.70
N ALA A 94 -14.25 2.34 -0.34
CA ALA A 94 -13.83 2.65 -1.71
C ALA A 94 -13.54 4.14 -1.86
N GLY A 95 -14.37 4.99 -1.26
CA GLY A 95 -14.14 6.42 -1.28
C GLY A 95 -12.86 6.81 -0.56
N ASP A 96 -12.62 6.21 0.59
CA ASP A 96 -11.39 6.46 1.35
C ASP A 96 -10.17 6.02 0.56
N LEU A 97 -10.22 4.85 -0.07
CA LEU A 97 -9.12 4.33 -0.86
C LEU A 97 -8.79 5.23 -2.04
N GLU A 98 -9.83 5.74 -2.71
CA GLU A 98 -9.64 6.62 -3.85
C GLU A 98 -8.98 7.93 -3.46
N ARG A 99 -9.30 8.45 -2.28
CA ARG A 99 -8.79 9.75 -1.85
C ARG A 99 -7.46 9.70 -1.13
N CYS A 100 -7.08 8.56 -0.57
CA CYS A 100 -5.87 8.50 0.24
C CYS A 100 -4.60 8.44 -0.63
N PRO A 101 -3.47 8.95 -0.11
CA PRO A 101 -2.21 8.95 -0.86
C PRO A 101 -1.50 7.59 -0.75
N LEU A 102 -2.08 6.59 -1.36
CA LEU A 102 -1.52 5.24 -1.43
C LEU A 102 -1.20 4.94 -2.89
N TYR A 103 0.08 4.80 -3.18
CA TYR A 103 0.55 4.50 -4.53
C TYR A 103 0.97 3.04 -4.60
N ILE A 104 0.35 2.29 -5.49
CA ILE A 104 0.62 0.87 -5.66
C ILE A 104 1.34 0.66 -6.98
N ASP A 105 2.51 0.03 -6.90
CA ASP A 105 3.25 -0.39 -8.09
C ASP A 105 3.23 -1.91 -8.11
N ASP A 106 2.57 -2.46 -9.10
CA ASP A 106 2.39 -3.91 -9.21
C ASP A 106 3.20 -4.52 -10.36
N THR A 107 4.25 -3.85 -10.78
CA THR A 107 5.13 -4.38 -11.81
C THR A 107 5.72 -5.71 -11.32
N PRO A 108 5.43 -6.82 -12.00
CA PRO A 108 5.91 -8.12 -11.52
C PRO A 108 7.42 -8.26 -11.68
N ALA A 109 8.02 -8.95 -10.74
CA ALA A 109 9.45 -9.27 -10.77
C ALA A 109 10.35 -8.05 -10.93
N LEU A 110 9.94 -6.93 -10.35
CA LEU A 110 10.71 -5.70 -10.45
C LEU A 110 12.02 -5.84 -9.64
N PRO A 111 13.19 -5.62 -10.27
CA PRO A 111 14.45 -5.71 -9.55
C PRO A 111 14.56 -4.67 -8.44
N ILE A 112 15.28 -4.99 -7.39
CA ILE A 112 15.39 -4.10 -6.23
C ILE A 112 15.94 -2.73 -6.60
N ALA A 113 16.85 -2.67 -7.56
CA ALA A 113 17.39 -1.39 -8.04
C ALA A 113 16.31 -0.52 -8.65
N GLN A 114 15.36 -1.14 -9.37
CA GLN A 114 14.22 -0.42 -9.95
C GLN A 114 13.23 0.03 -8.89
N VAL A 115 13.01 -0.82 -7.88
CA VAL A 115 12.17 -0.43 -6.73
C VAL A 115 12.76 0.82 -6.08
N ALA A 116 14.06 0.81 -5.83
CA ALA A 116 14.73 1.95 -5.22
C ALA A 116 14.61 3.21 -6.08
N ALA A 117 14.79 3.07 -7.40
CA ALA A 117 14.69 4.22 -8.31
C ALA A 117 13.29 4.81 -8.31
N ARG A 118 12.27 3.96 -8.33
CA ARG A 118 10.88 4.41 -8.33
C ARG A 118 10.49 5.03 -6.99
N ALA A 119 10.98 4.47 -5.89
CA ALA A 119 10.75 5.03 -4.56
C ALA A 119 11.37 6.42 -4.44
N ARG A 120 12.59 6.59 -4.95
CA ARG A 120 13.24 7.90 -4.95
C ARG A 120 12.46 8.92 -5.77
N ARG A 121 11.88 8.48 -6.89
CA ARG A 121 11.05 9.36 -7.72
C ARG A 121 9.80 9.81 -6.98
N LEU A 122 9.14 8.88 -6.27
CA LEU A 122 7.99 9.22 -5.44
C LEU A 122 8.38 10.20 -4.34
N LYS A 123 9.53 9.98 -3.72
CA LYS A 123 10.00 10.86 -2.64
C LYS A 123 10.22 12.28 -3.12
N ARG A 124 10.61 12.45 -4.37
CA ARG A 124 10.83 13.78 -4.96
C ARG A 124 9.56 14.43 -5.48
N SER A 125 8.44 13.68 -5.52
CA SER A 125 7.17 14.25 -5.95
C SER A 125 6.68 15.26 -4.91
N PRO A 126 5.72 16.13 -5.26
CA PRO A 126 5.28 17.20 -4.36
C PRO A 126 4.84 16.74 -2.98
N LYS A 127 4.13 15.62 -2.90
CA LYS A 127 3.70 15.09 -1.60
C LYS A 127 4.78 14.28 -0.90
N GLY A 128 5.80 13.84 -1.64
CA GLY A 128 6.86 13.04 -1.06
C GLY A 128 6.46 11.60 -0.82
N LEU A 129 7.17 10.97 0.10
CA LEU A 129 6.95 9.57 0.47
C LEU A 129 7.30 9.41 1.94
N ASP A 130 6.36 8.96 2.74
CA ASP A 130 6.57 8.79 4.18
C ASP A 130 6.80 7.34 4.56
N LEU A 131 6.17 6.40 3.86
CA LEU A 131 6.29 4.98 4.16
C LEU A 131 6.42 4.20 2.86
N LEU A 132 7.39 3.30 2.82
CA LEU A 132 7.59 2.41 1.68
C LEU A 132 7.40 0.98 2.13
N ILE A 133 6.50 0.26 1.46
CA ILE A 133 6.25 -1.14 1.73
C ILE A 133 6.61 -1.95 0.49
N ILE A 134 7.40 -2.98 0.68
CA ILE A 134 7.75 -3.91 -0.39
C ILE A 134 7.25 -5.29 0.03
N ASP A 135 6.31 -5.83 -0.73
CA ASP A 135 5.78 -7.16 -0.51
C ASP A 135 6.10 -7.94 -1.75
N TYR A 136 7.05 -8.55 -1.66
CA TYR A 136 7.53 -9.85 -1.24
C TYR A 136 8.99 -10.00 -1.69
N LEU A 137 9.83 -10.37 -0.78
CA LEU A 137 11.27 -10.24 -0.92
C LEU A 137 11.98 -11.34 -1.71
N GLN A 138 11.24 -12.30 -2.22
CA GLN A 138 11.81 -13.40 -2.99
C GLN A 138 12.56 -12.90 -4.22
N LEU A 139 12.29 -11.67 -4.61
CA LEU A 139 12.94 -11.06 -5.76
C LEU A 139 14.46 -10.93 -5.61
N LEU A 140 14.92 -10.74 -4.40
CA LEU A 140 16.35 -10.65 -4.14
C LEU A 140 17.04 -11.97 -4.44
N LYS A 141 16.32 -13.07 -4.20
CA LYS A 141 16.80 -14.38 -4.50
C LYS A 141 16.90 -14.64 -6.00
N GLY A 142 15.93 -14.11 -6.75
CA GLY A 142 15.94 -14.21 -8.20
C GLY A 142 17.10 -13.45 -8.81
N SER A 143 17.41 -12.28 -8.28
CA SER A 143 18.54 -11.48 -8.77
C SER A 143 19.87 -12.17 -8.60
N SER A 144 20.07 -12.85 -7.49
CA SER A 144 21.35 -13.54 -7.27
C SER A 144 21.50 -14.76 -8.18
N LYS A 145 20.40 -15.35 -8.62
CA LYS A 145 20.48 -16.47 -9.53
C LYS A 145 20.92 -16.08 -10.94
N SER A 146 20.65 -14.88 -11.33
CA SER A 146 20.99 -14.43 -12.67
C SER A 146 22.49 -14.24 -12.85
N ASP A 147 23.23 -14.28 -11.77
CA ASP A 147 24.69 -14.12 -11.81
C ASP A 147 25.40 -15.41 -12.15
N ASN A 148 24.70 -16.51 -12.30
CA ASN A 148 25.32 -17.80 -12.65
C ASN A 148 25.35 -18.03 -14.16
#